data_1d52fe3dfd75b64e10be77b1c3e8517e
#
_entry.id   1d52fe3dfd75b64e10be77b1c3e8517e
#
_cell.length_a   1.000
_cell.length_b   1.000
_cell.length_c   1.000
_cell.angle_alpha   90.00
_cell.angle_beta   90.00
_cell.angle_gamma   90.00
#
_symmetry.space_group_name_H-M   'P 1'
#
loop_
_entity.id
_entity.type
_entity.pdbx_description
1 polymer ?
#
loop_
_entity_poly.entity_id
_entity_poly.type
_entity_poly.pdbx_seq_one_letter_code
_entity_poly.pdbx_strand_id
1 'polypeptide(L)' 'DEMAKFWSERISYDLNRIDEVPAKLRVKVKKYIEQHSEA' A
#
# COMPACT_ATOMS: atom_id res chain seq x y z
N ASP A 1 6.71 -8.22 -1.53
CA ASP A 1 5.46 -8.83 -1.97
C ASP A 1 4.91 -8.06 -3.16
N GLU A 2 4.76 -8.76 -4.29
CA GLU A 2 4.36 -8.13 -5.53
C GLU A 2 2.96 -7.51 -5.45
N MET A 3 2.07 -8.14 -4.70
CA MET A 3 0.72 -7.58 -4.57
C MET A 3 0.73 -6.28 -3.79
N ALA A 4 1.55 -6.21 -2.76
CA ALA A 4 1.67 -4.98 -2.00
C ALA A 4 2.23 -3.87 -2.89
N LYS A 5 3.22 -4.21 -3.70
CA LYS A 5 3.80 -3.24 -4.62
C LYS A 5 2.77 -2.77 -5.64
N PHE A 6 2.03 -3.71 -6.21
CA PHE A 6 1.00 -3.40 -7.20
C PHE A 6 -0.01 -2.40 -6.65
N TRP A 7 -0.55 -2.70 -5.47
CA TRP A 7 -1.56 -1.84 -4.89
C TRP A 7 -1.00 -0.51 -4.42
N SER A 8 0.24 -0.53 -3.92
CA SER A 8 0.88 0.73 -3.51
C SER A 8 0.98 1.68 -4.69
N GLU A 9 1.39 1.15 -5.84
CA GLU A 9 1.51 1.99 -7.03
C GLU A 9 0.15 2.44 -7.52
N ARG A 10 -0.84 1.55 -7.40
CA ARG A 10 -2.18 1.88 -7.86
C ARG A 10 -2.79 3.05 -7.08
N ILE A 11 -2.52 3.11 -5.79
CA ILE A 11 -3.03 4.21 -4.98
C ILE A 11 -2.00 5.33 -4.81
N SER A 12 -0.93 5.29 -5.60
CA SER A 12 0.12 6.32 -5.60
C SER A 12 0.78 6.48 -4.23
N TYR A 13 0.93 5.37 -3.51
CA TYR A 13 1.56 5.37 -2.19
C TYR A 13 0.87 6.29 -1.19
N ASP A 14 -0.42 6.53 -1.39
CA ASP A 14 -1.20 7.43 -0.56
C ASP A 14 -2.01 6.63 0.46
N LEU A 15 -1.60 6.70 1.73
CA LEU A 15 -2.30 5.96 2.79
C LEU A 15 -3.74 6.41 2.97
N ASN A 16 -4.08 7.61 2.54
CA ASN A 16 -5.47 8.07 2.61
C ASN A 16 -6.35 7.31 1.63
N ARG A 17 -5.74 6.63 0.68
CA ARG A 17 -6.48 5.84 -0.29
C ARG A 17 -6.41 4.34 -0.01
N ILE A 18 -5.94 3.98 1.18
CA ILE A 18 -5.78 2.57 1.53
C ILE A 18 -7.11 1.81 1.47
N ASP A 19 -8.22 2.53 1.59
CA ASP A 19 -9.54 1.90 1.50
C ASP A 19 -9.80 1.27 0.14
N GLU A 20 -9.09 1.69 -0.88
CA GLU A 20 -9.24 1.13 -2.22
C GLU A 20 -8.62 -0.25 -2.31
N VAL A 21 -7.77 -0.59 -1.38
CA VAL A 21 -7.10 -1.89 -1.35
C VAL A 21 -7.99 -2.90 -0.64
N PRO A 22 -8.14 -4.13 -1.18
CA PRO A 22 -8.92 -5.16 -0.49
C PRO A 22 -8.45 -5.34 0.94
N ALA A 23 -9.40 -5.56 1.84
CA ALA A 23 -9.10 -5.62 3.27
C ALA A 23 -7.97 -6.60 3.59
N LYS A 24 -7.94 -7.73 2.89
CA LYS A 24 -6.94 -8.75 3.16
C LYS A 24 -5.53 -8.26 2.84
N LEU A 25 -5.41 -7.35 1.89
CA LEU A 25 -4.11 -6.85 1.46
C LEU A 25 -3.76 -5.52 2.10
N ARG A 26 -4.70 -4.92 2.78
CA ARG A 26 -4.54 -3.57 3.31
C ARG A 26 -3.34 -3.47 4.25
N VAL A 27 -3.19 -4.44 5.14
CA VAL A 27 -2.08 -4.43 6.09
C VAL A 27 -0.75 -4.53 5.36
N LYS A 28 -0.67 -5.44 4.40
CA LYS A 28 0.56 -5.63 3.64
C LYS A 28 0.93 -4.37 2.85
N VAL A 29 -0.07 -3.76 2.22
CA VAL A 29 0.16 -2.55 1.44
C VAL A 29 0.59 -1.41 2.34
N LYS A 30 -0.06 -1.27 3.49
CA LYS A 30 0.30 -0.23 4.43
C LYS A 30 1.76 -0.37 4.87
N LYS A 31 2.16 -1.60 5.23
CA LYS A 31 3.54 -1.84 5.63
C LYS A 31 4.50 -1.56 4.50
N TYR A 32 4.12 -1.96 3.30
CA TYR A 32 4.97 -1.73 2.13
C TYR A 32 5.21 -0.22 1.94
N ILE A 33 4.15 0.55 2.01
CA ILE A 33 4.26 1.99 1.84
C ILE A 33 5.12 2.60 2.94
N GLU A 34 4.91 2.17 4.18
CA GLU A 34 5.67 2.70 5.30
C GLU A 34 7.16 2.39 5.17
N GLN A 35 7.48 1.20 4.67
CA GLN A 35 8.88 0.81 4.49
C GLN A 35 9.54 1.59 3.36
N HIS A 36 8.77 2.02 2.39
CA HIS A 36 9.30 2.73 1.24
C HIS A 36 9.05 4.23 1.31
N SER A 37 8.48 4.69 2.40
CA SER A 37 8.23 6.10 2.60
C SER A 37 9.44 6.71 3.27
N GLU A 38 10.33 7.23 2.46
CA GLU A 38 11.53 7.87 2.98
C GLU A 38 11.18 9.22 3.54
N ALA A 39 11.35 9.33 4.81
CA ALA A 39 11.06 10.61 5.44
C ALA A 39 12.18 11.61 5.19
#